data_6de45b1d637fc5cd9f3a2a5ff2d69d73
#
_entry.id   6de45b1d637fc5cd9f3a2a5ff2d69d73
#
_cell.length_a   1.000
_cell.length_b   1.000
_cell.length_c   1.000
_cell.angle_alpha   90.00
_cell.angle_beta   90.00
_cell.angle_gamma   90.00
#
_symmetry.space_group_name_H-M   'P 1'
#
loop_
_entity.id
_entity.type
_entity.pdbx_description
1 polymer ?
#
loop_
_entity_poly.entity_id
_entity_poly.type
_entity_poly.pdbx_seq_one_letter_code
_entity_poly.pdbx_strand_id
1 'polypeptide(L)'
;PETEEDFARLRFVYELTEPLVRRIIDTEIKRGDTETPLSKHVENIYRIRGAKDFIAILSAMGKDKLVRGWFLHGKSRQENLSILISVCVPDKNDTAEELRALAKQYSISDKRLIEAALYSPEWIELVGGALNLPGFRSAAYYFIAHMNEELNAVSMARIARFTPLSADELQCGAFDIDWFRSAYAEVGAETFDLIYDAAKYITNGAAHARARKYADAVLGRLDLDATKVEIIQKRNKDLLMAYALIPLSGEDDLHARYLYIHQFLQESRFFGAQRSASEKTAAEMALTNLARNAGYADRMRLTLRMETRLTQENQALFAPQEVQDIVVYLTVDDQGVTKIVCEK
;
A
#
# COMPACT_ATOMS: atom_id res chain seq x y z
N PRO A 1 -7.73 0.33 -29.47
CA PRO A 1 -6.78 0.04 -30.54
C PRO A 1 -5.36 0.18 -29.99
N GLU A 2 -4.52 -0.83 -30.23
CA GLU A 2 -3.13 -0.86 -29.74
C GLU A 2 -2.16 -0.26 -30.75
N THR A 3 -2.59 -0.15 -32.01
CA THR A 3 -1.78 0.36 -33.11
C THR A 3 -2.46 1.53 -33.84
N GLU A 4 -1.68 2.32 -34.60
CA GLU A 4 -2.21 3.38 -35.47
C GLU A 4 -3.14 2.80 -36.57
N GLU A 5 -2.86 1.57 -37.02
CA GLU A 5 -3.67 0.88 -38.03
C GLU A 5 -5.04 0.48 -37.47
N ASP A 6 -5.09 -0.02 -36.22
CA ASP A 6 -6.35 -0.31 -35.53
C ASP A 6 -7.16 0.97 -35.30
N PHE A 7 -6.48 2.08 -35.00
CA PHE A 7 -7.13 3.37 -34.83
C PHE A 7 -7.75 3.87 -36.16
N ALA A 8 -7.04 3.69 -37.27
CA ALA A 8 -7.54 4.06 -38.57
C ALA A 8 -8.78 3.23 -39.00
N ARG A 9 -8.76 1.93 -38.74
CA ARG A 9 -9.91 1.02 -39.02
C ARG A 9 -11.14 1.34 -38.18
N LEU A 10 -10.95 1.78 -36.95
CA LEU A 10 -12.05 2.06 -36.01
C LEU A 10 -12.47 3.54 -36.01
N ARG A 11 -11.80 4.39 -36.76
CA ARG A 11 -12.02 5.83 -36.78
C ARG A 11 -13.49 6.23 -36.96
N PHE A 12 -14.18 5.58 -37.89
CA PHE A 12 -15.59 5.87 -38.12
C PHE A 12 -16.49 5.51 -36.92
N VAL A 13 -16.13 4.48 -36.15
CA VAL A 13 -16.84 4.09 -34.92
C VAL A 13 -16.67 5.17 -33.85
N TYR A 14 -15.45 5.70 -33.71
CA TYR A 14 -15.19 6.82 -32.79
C TYR A 14 -15.95 8.07 -33.20
N GLU A 15 -15.94 8.43 -34.50
CA GLU A 15 -16.67 9.59 -35.01
C GLU A 15 -18.18 9.49 -34.77
N LEU A 16 -18.75 8.27 -34.81
CA LEU A 16 -20.16 8.03 -34.50
C LEU A 16 -20.46 8.03 -33.00
N THR A 17 -19.55 7.50 -32.17
CA THR A 17 -19.80 7.30 -30.76
C THR A 17 -19.41 8.52 -29.90
N GLU A 18 -18.43 9.31 -30.32
CA GLU A 18 -17.97 10.48 -29.56
C GLU A 18 -19.09 11.47 -29.20
N PRO A 19 -20.00 11.88 -30.14
CA PRO A 19 -21.11 12.77 -29.80
C PRO A 19 -22.07 12.16 -28.75
N LEU A 20 -22.26 10.84 -28.78
CA LEU A 20 -23.09 10.14 -27.80
C LEU A 20 -22.42 10.12 -26.42
N VAL A 21 -21.14 9.79 -26.37
CA VAL A 21 -20.33 9.82 -25.13
C VAL A 21 -20.34 11.23 -24.54
N ARG A 22 -20.11 12.25 -25.37
CA ARG A 22 -20.18 13.65 -24.95
C ARG A 22 -21.53 13.99 -24.33
N ARG A 23 -22.63 13.59 -24.99
CA ARG A 23 -23.98 13.83 -24.50
C ARG A 23 -24.25 13.15 -23.17
N ILE A 24 -23.74 11.93 -22.95
CA ILE A 24 -23.85 11.23 -21.66
C ILE A 24 -23.11 12.01 -20.57
N ILE A 25 -21.86 12.39 -20.82
CA ILE A 25 -21.03 13.16 -19.89
C ILE A 25 -21.71 14.48 -19.53
N ASP A 26 -22.12 15.26 -20.52
CA ASP A 26 -22.76 16.56 -20.32
C ASP A 26 -24.08 16.45 -19.56
N THR A 27 -24.82 15.35 -19.78
CA THR A 27 -26.06 15.08 -19.06
C THR A 27 -25.76 14.77 -17.58
N GLU A 28 -24.78 13.90 -17.30
CA GLU A 28 -24.41 13.55 -15.92
C GLU A 28 -23.83 14.75 -15.17
N ILE A 29 -23.05 15.62 -15.82
CA ILE A 29 -22.52 16.84 -15.20
C ILE A 29 -23.66 17.79 -14.82
N LYS A 30 -24.67 17.94 -15.69
CA LYS A 30 -25.74 18.95 -15.54
C LYS A 30 -26.95 18.45 -14.75
N ARG A 31 -27.19 17.14 -14.70
CA ARG A 31 -28.34 16.61 -13.95
C ARG A 31 -28.20 16.84 -12.45
N GLY A 32 -29.32 16.97 -11.77
CA GLY A 32 -29.37 16.86 -10.31
C GLY A 32 -29.32 15.38 -9.87
N ASP A 33 -30.01 15.06 -8.78
CA ASP A 33 -30.05 13.71 -8.21
C ASP A 33 -30.96 12.75 -8.99
N THR A 34 -31.87 13.29 -9.82
CA THR A 34 -32.80 12.48 -10.61
C THR A 34 -32.04 11.76 -11.73
N GLU A 35 -32.22 10.44 -11.79
CA GLU A 35 -31.68 9.61 -12.84
C GLU A 35 -32.30 9.94 -14.20
N THR A 36 -31.49 9.90 -15.27
CA THR A 36 -31.92 10.10 -16.65
C THR A 36 -31.81 8.79 -17.44
N PRO A 37 -32.48 8.66 -18.59
CA PRO A 37 -32.32 7.48 -19.46
C PRO A 37 -30.86 7.24 -19.91
N LEU A 38 -30.00 8.27 -19.86
CA LEU A 38 -28.58 8.16 -20.23
C LEU A 38 -27.72 7.67 -19.07
N SER A 39 -28.14 7.81 -17.81
CA SER A 39 -27.36 7.49 -16.62
C SER A 39 -26.88 6.04 -16.58
N LYS A 40 -27.68 5.08 -17.05
CA LYS A 40 -27.33 3.67 -17.17
C LYS A 40 -26.21 3.37 -18.18
N HIS A 41 -25.92 4.29 -19.08
CA HIS A 41 -24.91 4.10 -20.13
C HIS A 41 -23.52 4.61 -19.72
N VAL A 42 -23.38 5.25 -18.56
CA VAL A 42 -22.08 5.70 -18.03
C VAL A 42 -21.09 4.56 -17.90
N GLU A 43 -21.54 3.39 -17.46
CA GLU A 43 -20.69 2.19 -17.32
C GLU A 43 -20.12 1.65 -18.64
N ASN A 44 -20.69 2.04 -19.78
CA ASN A 44 -20.23 1.67 -21.10
C ASN A 44 -19.15 2.62 -21.64
N ILE A 45 -18.82 3.68 -20.91
CA ILE A 45 -17.74 4.60 -21.26
C ILE A 45 -16.43 4.05 -20.71
N TYR A 46 -15.54 3.60 -21.60
CA TYR A 46 -14.26 3.00 -21.22
C TYR A 46 -13.13 4.02 -21.11
N ARG A 47 -13.23 5.17 -21.77
CA ARG A 47 -12.18 6.18 -21.76
C ARG A 47 -12.70 7.57 -22.10
N ILE A 48 -12.30 8.54 -21.31
CA ILE A 48 -12.44 9.97 -21.52
C ILE A 48 -11.03 10.57 -21.52
N ARG A 49 -10.79 11.64 -22.29
CA ARG A 49 -9.46 12.25 -22.37
C ARG A 49 -9.52 13.74 -22.09
N GLY A 50 -8.51 14.19 -21.33
CA GLY A 50 -8.18 15.60 -21.22
C GLY A 50 -8.55 16.26 -19.90
N ALA A 51 -7.73 17.25 -19.54
CA ALA A 51 -7.83 18.01 -18.31
C ALA A 51 -9.15 18.76 -18.17
N LYS A 52 -9.73 19.20 -19.27
CA LYS A 52 -11.03 19.92 -19.27
C LYS A 52 -12.17 19.04 -18.76
N ASP A 53 -12.25 17.81 -19.25
CA ASP A 53 -13.28 16.86 -18.82
C ASP A 53 -13.03 16.42 -17.37
N PHE A 54 -11.79 16.13 -17.03
CA PHE A 54 -11.40 15.75 -15.66
C PHE A 54 -11.87 16.82 -14.65
N ILE A 55 -11.55 18.08 -14.90
CA ILE A 55 -11.92 19.18 -13.99
C ILE A 55 -13.43 19.46 -14.03
N ALA A 56 -14.09 19.38 -15.19
CA ALA A 56 -15.53 19.57 -15.29
C ALA A 56 -16.31 18.51 -14.49
N ILE A 57 -15.93 17.24 -14.61
CA ILE A 57 -16.54 16.13 -13.85
C ILE A 57 -16.27 16.33 -12.35
N LEU A 58 -15.03 16.65 -11.97
CA LEU A 58 -14.66 16.86 -10.58
C LEU A 58 -15.39 18.05 -9.95
N SER A 59 -15.59 19.14 -10.72
CA SER A 59 -16.39 20.30 -10.32
C SER A 59 -17.86 19.93 -10.13
N ALA A 60 -18.42 19.13 -11.03
CA ALA A 60 -19.80 18.67 -10.93
C ALA A 60 -20.05 17.78 -9.70
N MET A 61 -19.05 17.04 -9.25
CA MET A 61 -19.12 16.27 -7.99
C MET A 61 -19.19 17.16 -6.76
N GLY A 62 -18.65 18.38 -6.81
CA GLY A 62 -18.63 19.29 -5.66
C GLY A 62 -17.98 18.67 -4.42
N LYS A 63 -18.76 18.53 -3.34
CA LYS A 63 -18.30 17.97 -2.06
C LYS A 63 -18.51 16.44 -1.93
N ASP A 64 -19.12 15.83 -2.92
CA ASP A 64 -19.37 14.39 -2.89
C ASP A 64 -18.06 13.61 -2.89
N LYS A 65 -18.03 12.51 -2.13
CA LYS A 65 -16.85 11.65 -2.05
C LYS A 65 -16.70 10.83 -3.34
N LEU A 66 -15.47 10.57 -3.73
CA LEU A 66 -15.16 9.55 -4.73
C LEU A 66 -15.53 8.17 -4.18
N VAL A 67 -16.23 7.36 -4.96
CA VAL A 67 -16.69 6.02 -4.54
C VAL A 67 -16.27 4.98 -5.57
N ARG A 68 -15.89 3.78 -5.08
CA ARG A 68 -15.57 2.60 -5.89
C ARG A 68 -16.45 1.46 -5.45
N GLY A 69 -16.74 0.53 -6.34
CA GLY A 69 -17.43 -0.71 -6.03
C GLY A 69 -18.42 -1.14 -7.10
N TRP A 70 -19.06 -2.28 -6.85
CA TRP A 70 -20.18 -2.76 -7.63
C TRP A 70 -21.47 -2.17 -7.07
N PHE A 71 -22.21 -1.48 -7.92
CA PHE A 71 -23.48 -0.86 -7.57
C PHE A 71 -24.62 -1.75 -8.10
N LEU A 72 -25.39 -2.35 -7.17
CA LEU A 72 -26.40 -3.35 -7.52
C LEU A 72 -27.70 -2.76 -8.05
N HIS A 73 -28.04 -1.52 -7.72
CA HIS A 73 -29.29 -0.88 -8.08
C HIS A 73 -29.09 0.60 -8.37
N GLY A 74 -29.51 1.06 -9.56
CA GLY A 74 -29.54 2.44 -10.01
C GLY A 74 -28.28 3.24 -9.59
N LYS A 75 -27.61 3.88 -10.52
CA LYS A 75 -26.40 4.61 -10.17
C LYS A 75 -26.73 6.04 -9.79
N SER A 76 -26.48 6.38 -8.54
CA SER A 76 -26.55 7.76 -8.09
C SER A 76 -25.65 8.66 -8.95
N ARG A 77 -25.90 9.96 -8.93
CA ARG A 77 -25.04 10.94 -9.63
C ARG A 77 -23.59 10.85 -9.13
N GLN A 78 -23.38 10.69 -7.83
CA GLN A 78 -22.06 10.50 -7.21
C GLN A 78 -21.32 9.29 -7.79
N GLU A 79 -22.00 8.15 -7.91
CA GLU A 79 -21.43 6.92 -8.46
C GLU A 79 -21.06 7.10 -9.93
N ASN A 80 -21.96 7.66 -10.75
CA ASN A 80 -21.72 7.91 -12.16
C ASN A 80 -20.54 8.88 -12.38
N LEU A 81 -20.47 9.99 -11.65
CA LEU A 81 -19.36 10.92 -11.74
C LEU A 81 -18.04 10.28 -11.28
N SER A 82 -18.08 9.40 -10.26
CA SER A 82 -16.90 8.64 -9.84
C SER A 82 -16.42 7.68 -10.94
N ILE A 83 -17.34 6.99 -11.63
CA ILE A 83 -16.99 6.15 -12.78
C ILE A 83 -16.34 6.99 -13.88
N LEU A 84 -16.94 8.14 -14.24
CA LEU A 84 -16.37 9.02 -15.25
C LEU A 84 -14.95 9.49 -14.89
N ILE A 85 -14.67 9.84 -13.63
CA ILE A 85 -13.31 10.16 -13.17
C ILE A 85 -12.37 8.95 -13.33
N SER A 86 -12.83 7.73 -13.01
CA SER A 86 -11.97 6.53 -13.08
C SER A 86 -11.52 6.18 -14.49
N VAL A 87 -12.30 6.53 -15.51
CA VAL A 87 -12.00 6.28 -16.92
C VAL A 87 -11.45 7.53 -17.65
N CYS A 88 -11.34 8.65 -16.93
CA CYS A 88 -10.76 9.88 -17.47
C CYS A 88 -9.24 9.85 -17.31
N VAL A 89 -8.52 9.98 -18.43
CA VAL A 89 -7.06 9.96 -18.50
C VAL A 89 -6.54 11.25 -19.14
N PRO A 90 -5.31 11.66 -18.84
CA PRO A 90 -4.69 12.79 -19.52
C PRO A 90 -4.66 12.63 -21.06
N ASP A 91 -4.81 13.73 -21.77
CA ASP A 91 -4.46 13.80 -23.19
C ASP A 91 -2.97 14.11 -23.37
N LYS A 92 -2.43 13.82 -24.56
CA LYS A 92 -1.02 14.06 -24.89
C LYS A 92 -0.62 15.52 -24.79
N ASN A 93 -1.58 16.43 -24.97
CA ASN A 93 -1.34 17.88 -24.98
C ASN A 93 -1.64 18.55 -23.64
N ASP A 94 -2.17 17.81 -22.67
CA ASP A 94 -2.44 18.36 -21.34
C ASP A 94 -1.15 18.76 -20.65
N THR A 95 -1.12 19.95 -20.07
CA THR A 95 0.01 20.43 -19.29
C THR A 95 -0.38 20.68 -17.83
N ALA A 96 0.62 20.69 -16.96
CA ALA A 96 0.45 21.01 -15.55
C ALA A 96 -0.11 22.43 -15.35
N GLU A 97 0.34 23.39 -16.18
CA GLU A 97 -0.10 24.77 -16.16
C GLU A 97 -1.58 24.89 -16.55
N GLU A 98 -2.01 24.18 -17.62
CA GLU A 98 -3.41 24.15 -18.03
C GLU A 98 -4.29 23.53 -16.94
N LEU A 99 -3.88 22.39 -16.38
CA LEU A 99 -4.58 21.74 -15.27
C LEU A 99 -4.72 22.67 -14.07
N ARG A 100 -3.64 23.41 -13.72
CA ARG A 100 -3.68 24.39 -12.63
C ARG A 100 -4.61 25.56 -12.91
N ALA A 101 -4.62 26.07 -14.14
CA ALA A 101 -5.50 27.15 -14.55
C ALA A 101 -6.98 26.74 -14.49
N LEU A 102 -7.30 25.54 -15.01
CA LEU A 102 -8.65 24.97 -14.94
C LEU A 102 -9.09 24.72 -13.50
N ALA A 103 -8.24 24.16 -12.67
CA ALA A 103 -8.55 23.93 -11.25
C ALA A 103 -8.89 25.23 -10.51
N LYS A 104 -8.15 26.32 -10.77
CA LYS A 104 -8.44 27.65 -10.23
C LYS A 104 -9.76 28.19 -10.78
N GLN A 105 -10.00 28.09 -12.08
CA GLN A 105 -11.23 28.56 -12.73
C GLN A 105 -12.47 27.89 -12.13
N TYR A 106 -12.40 26.60 -11.84
CA TYR A 106 -13.50 25.80 -11.27
C TYR A 106 -13.47 25.72 -9.74
N SER A 107 -12.57 26.46 -9.08
CA SER A 107 -12.43 26.48 -7.62
C SER A 107 -12.20 25.10 -7.00
N ILE A 108 -11.45 24.24 -7.69
CA ILE A 108 -11.05 22.92 -7.18
C ILE A 108 -9.87 23.11 -6.22
N SER A 109 -10.00 22.61 -5.01
CA SER A 109 -8.93 22.69 -3.99
C SER A 109 -7.79 21.70 -4.29
N ASP A 110 -6.59 22.02 -3.80
CA ASP A 110 -5.40 21.16 -3.91
C ASP A 110 -5.66 19.77 -3.32
N LYS A 111 -6.31 19.72 -2.15
CA LYS A 111 -6.75 18.45 -1.53
C LYS A 111 -7.62 17.62 -2.48
N ARG A 112 -8.56 18.26 -3.18
CA ARG A 112 -9.47 17.57 -4.10
C ARG A 112 -8.74 17.02 -5.32
N LEU A 113 -7.74 17.75 -5.83
CA LEU A 113 -6.87 17.25 -6.90
C LEU A 113 -6.05 16.05 -6.46
N ILE A 114 -5.48 16.07 -5.24
CA ILE A 114 -4.76 14.94 -4.65
C ILE A 114 -5.68 13.73 -4.52
N GLU A 115 -6.89 13.89 -3.97
CA GLU A 115 -7.88 12.81 -3.86
C GLU A 115 -8.20 12.19 -5.22
N ALA A 116 -8.42 13.02 -6.25
CA ALA A 116 -8.72 12.57 -7.60
C ALA A 116 -7.53 11.88 -8.28
N ALA A 117 -6.30 12.33 -8.03
CA ALA A 117 -5.08 11.70 -8.54
C ALA A 117 -4.84 10.32 -7.91
N LEU A 118 -5.11 10.14 -6.61
CA LEU A 118 -5.05 8.82 -5.96
C LEU A 118 -6.20 7.91 -6.42
N TYR A 119 -7.35 8.48 -6.73
CA TYR A 119 -8.48 7.75 -7.29
C TYR A 119 -8.22 7.31 -8.74
N SER A 120 -7.62 8.17 -9.58
CA SER A 120 -7.22 7.88 -10.96
C SER A 120 -5.73 8.13 -11.17
N PRO A 121 -4.86 7.11 -10.95
CA PRO A 121 -3.40 7.27 -10.89
C PRO A 121 -2.74 7.82 -12.17
N GLU A 122 -3.47 7.80 -13.29
CA GLU A 122 -3.01 8.42 -14.55
C GLU A 122 -2.75 9.94 -14.39
N TRP A 123 -3.40 10.58 -13.42
CA TRP A 123 -3.29 12.01 -13.16
C TRP A 123 -2.18 12.40 -12.18
N ILE A 124 -1.50 11.43 -11.54
CA ILE A 124 -0.47 11.71 -10.52
C ILE A 124 0.62 12.65 -11.04
N GLU A 125 1.12 12.40 -12.25
CA GLU A 125 2.20 13.22 -12.84
C GLU A 125 1.74 14.67 -13.04
N LEU A 126 0.60 14.87 -13.70
CA LEU A 126 0.10 16.21 -14.01
C LEU A 126 -0.34 16.97 -12.76
N VAL A 127 -0.96 16.28 -11.80
CA VAL A 127 -1.37 16.89 -10.53
C VAL A 127 -0.14 17.32 -9.71
N GLY A 128 0.89 16.47 -9.62
CA GLY A 128 2.14 16.81 -8.96
C GLY A 128 2.79 18.07 -9.55
N GLY A 129 2.84 18.16 -10.88
CA GLY A 129 3.32 19.35 -11.59
C GLY A 129 2.42 20.58 -11.36
N ALA A 130 1.10 20.42 -11.50
CA ALA A 130 0.14 21.52 -11.33
C ALA A 130 0.15 22.13 -9.92
N LEU A 131 0.40 21.31 -8.90
CA LEU A 131 0.51 21.73 -7.51
C LEU A 131 1.94 22.17 -7.12
N ASN A 132 2.92 21.97 -8.01
CA ASN A 132 4.34 22.22 -7.74
C ASN A 132 4.81 21.51 -6.45
N LEU A 133 4.45 20.24 -6.32
CA LEU A 133 4.78 19.41 -5.15
C LEU A 133 5.91 18.43 -5.51
N PRO A 134 7.16 18.75 -5.17
CA PRO A 134 8.27 17.80 -5.32
C PRO A 134 7.97 16.56 -4.44
N GLY A 135 8.36 15.38 -4.90
CA GLY A 135 8.13 14.13 -4.18
C GLY A 135 6.70 13.60 -4.19
N PHE A 136 5.70 14.37 -4.65
CA PHE A 136 4.28 13.93 -4.68
C PHE A 136 4.10 12.59 -5.39
N ARG A 137 4.70 12.44 -6.55
CA ARG A 137 4.67 11.22 -7.33
C ARG A 137 5.24 10.03 -6.54
N SER A 138 6.41 10.21 -5.92
CA SER A 138 7.07 9.17 -5.13
C SER A 138 6.19 8.73 -3.95
N ALA A 139 5.63 9.69 -3.20
CA ALA A 139 4.75 9.42 -2.07
C ALA A 139 3.40 8.78 -2.50
N ALA A 140 2.81 9.21 -3.62
CA ALA A 140 1.58 8.61 -4.14
C ALA A 140 1.80 7.14 -4.55
N TYR A 141 2.90 6.84 -5.27
CA TYR A 141 3.23 5.46 -5.65
C TYR A 141 3.64 4.60 -4.46
N TYR A 142 4.17 5.18 -3.39
CA TYR A 142 4.38 4.46 -2.14
C TYR A 142 3.06 3.84 -1.62
N PHE A 143 1.98 4.62 -1.55
CA PHE A 143 0.68 4.10 -1.11
C PHE A 143 0.13 3.05 -2.05
N ILE A 144 0.28 3.22 -3.37
CA ILE A 144 -0.15 2.23 -4.37
C ILE A 144 0.64 0.92 -4.23
N ALA A 145 1.96 1.01 -4.04
CA ALA A 145 2.83 -0.15 -3.95
C ALA A 145 2.57 -1.03 -2.71
N HIS A 146 2.22 -0.39 -1.58
CA HIS A 146 2.08 -1.11 -0.31
C HIS A 146 0.62 -1.44 0.06
N MET A 147 -0.32 -1.34 -0.90
CA MET A 147 -1.67 -1.89 -0.72
C MET A 147 -1.64 -3.40 -0.55
N ASN A 148 -2.68 -3.95 0.07
CA ASN A 148 -2.89 -5.40 0.12
C ASN A 148 -3.71 -5.87 -1.09
N GLU A 149 -3.21 -5.58 -2.29
CA GLU A 149 -3.80 -5.97 -3.57
C GLU A 149 -2.70 -6.27 -4.59
N GLU A 150 -3.03 -7.08 -5.59
CA GLU A 150 -2.12 -7.41 -6.68
C GLU A 150 -1.86 -6.18 -7.56
N LEU A 151 -0.60 -5.95 -7.88
CA LEU A 151 -0.16 -4.85 -8.73
C LEU A 151 -0.15 -5.27 -10.19
N ASN A 152 -0.85 -4.52 -11.04
CA ASN A 152 -0.79 -4.75 -12.48
C ASN A 152 0.57 -4.28 -13.08
N ALA A 153 0.89 -4.77 -14.28
CA ALA A 153 2.17 -4.49 -14.94
C ALA A 153 2.42 -2.98 -15.16
N VAL A 154 1.38 -2.19 -15.43
CA VAL A 154 1.49 -0.74 -15.62
C VAL A 154 1.89 -0.04 -14.33
N SER A 155 1.23 -0.38 -13.22
CA SER A 155 1.59 0.15 -11.89
C SER A 155 3.00 -0.25 -11.51
N MET A 156 3.39 -1.52 -11.73
CA MET A 156 4.76 -1.99 -11.46
C MET A 156 5.82 -1.26 -12.28
N ALA A 157 5.59 -1.02 -13.56
CA ALA A 157 6.53 -0.26 -14.40
C ALA A 157 6.79 1.17 -13.88
N ARG A 158 5.80 1.77 -13.22
CA ARG A 158 5.91 3.08 -12.57
C ARG A 158 6.60 3.00 -11.22
N ILE A 159 6.28 1.98 -10.41
CA ILE A 159 6.84 1.74 -9.07
C ILE A 159 8.32 1.37 -9.14
N ALA A 160 8.74 0.58 -10.15
CA ALA A 160 10.12 0.13 -10.34
C ALA A 160 11.16 1.27 -10.48
N ARG A 161 10.70 2.51 -10.69
CA ARG A 161 11.57 3.70 -10.68
C ARG A 161 11.99 4.13 -9.27
N PHE A 162 11.31 3.66 -8.24
CA PHE A 162 11.49 4.09 -6.86
C PHE A 162 12.07 3.00 -5.97
N THR A 163 11.83 1.74 -6.28
CA THR A 163 12.27 0.61 -5.48
C THR A 163 12.66 -0.58 -6.36
N PRO A 164 13.69 -1.36 -5.96
CA PRO A 164 14.05 -2.61 -6.63
C PRO A 164 13.12 -3.78 -6.26
N LEU A 165 12.17 -3.59 -5.33
CA LEU A 165 11.27 -4.65 -4.91
C LEU A 165 10.37 -5.11 -6.05
N SER A 166 10.24 -6.43 -6.20
CA SER A 166 9.34 -7.06 -7.16
C SER A 166 7.87 -6.94 -6.73
N ALA A 167 6.94 -7.18 -7.67
CA ALA A 167 5.51 -7.21 -7.38
C ALA A 167 5.17 -8.24 -6.29
N ASP A 168 5.77 -9.43 -6.35
CA ASP A 168 5.55 -10.50 -5.38
C ASP A 168 6.05 -10.11 -3.98
N GLU A 169 7.22 -9.47 -3.88
CA GLU A 169 7.73 -8.97 -2.61
C GLU A 169 6.81 -7.91 -2.01
N LEU A 170 6.37 -6.93 -2.80
CA LEU A 170 5.43 -5.88 -2.38
C LEU A 170 4.10 -6.48 -1.95
N GLN A 171 3.56 -7.45 -2.71
CA GLN A 171 2.32 -8.14 -2.38
C GLN A 171 2.44 -8.92 -1.07
N CYS A 172 3.58 -9.58 -0.83
CA CYS A 172 3.88 -10.26 0.42
C CYS A 172 4.11 -9.31 1.60
N GLY A 173 4.23 -8.00 1.37
CA GLY A 173 4.36 -6.98 2.41
C GLY A 173 5.78 -6.52 2.67
N ALA A 174 6.72 -6.75 1.74
CA ALA A 174 8.04 -6.17 1.81
C ALA A 174 7.99 -4.65 1.80
N PHE A 175 8.92 -4.01 2.50
CA PHE A 175 8.97 -2.57 2.66
C PHE A 175 10.37 -2.02 2.34
N ASP A 176 10.40 -0.94 1.56
CA ASP A 176 11.62 -0.21 1.25
C ASP A 176 11.69 1.06 2.12
N ILE A 177 12.48 1.00 3.18
CA ILE A 177 12.62 2.07 4.16
C ILE A 177 13.26 3.32 3.55
N ASP A 178 14.23 3.15 2.67
CA ASP A 178 14.97 4.26 2.09
C ASP A 178 14.09 5.02 1.10
N TRP A 179 13.32 4.30 0.29
CA TRP A 179 12.30 4.93 -0.55
C TRP A 179 11.29 5.73 0.28
N PHE A 180 10.73 5.12 1.33
CA PHE A 180 9.75 5.80 2.18
C PHE A 180 10.32 7.10 2.77
N ARG A 181 11.50 7.03 3.35
CA ARG A 181 12.16 8.18 3.99
C ARG A 181 12.44 9.30 2.98
N SER A 182 12.91 8.95 1.79
CA SER A 182 13.15 9.91 0.71
C SER A 182 11.84 10.55 0.26
N ALA A 183 10.81 9.75 -0.02
CA ALA A 183 9.51 10.25 -0.46
C ALA A 183 8.85 11.17 0.59
N TYR A 184 8.93 10.81 1.87
CA TYR A 184 8.42 11.63 2.96
C TYR A 184 9.18 12.96 3.12
N ALA A 185 10.51 12.91 3.05
CA ALA A 185 11.35 14.09 3.16
C ALA A 185 11.14 15.07 2.00
N GLU A 186 10.98 14.55 0.77
CA GLU A 186 10.77 15.36 -0.43
C GLU A 186 9.39 16.03 -0.45
N VAL A 187 8.33 15.31 -0.06
CA VAL A 187 6.96 15.82 -0.14
C VAL A 187 6.57 16.68 1.06
N GLY A 188 7.25 16.48 2.18
CA GLY A 188 6.98 17.14 3.46
C GLY A 188 5.76 16.59 4.21
N ALA A 189 5.76 16.75 5.52
CA ALA A 189 4.77 16.14 6.42
C ALA A 189 3.32 16.54 6.10
N GLU A 190 3.07 17.82 5.86
CA GLU A 190 1.71 18.33 5.59
C GLU A 190 1.12 17.73 4.31
N THR A 191 1.88 17.72 3.22
CA THR A 191 1.42 17.12 1.95
C THR A 191 1.32 15.60 2.07
N PHE A 192 2.26 14.96 2.79
CA PHE A 192 2.18 13.53 3.03
C PHE A 192 0.89 13.15 3.75
N ASP A 193 0.45 13.90 4.75
CA ASP A 193 -0.80 13.63 5.47
C ASP A 193 -2.03 13.80 4.56
N LEU A 194 -2.01 14.73 3.59
CA LEU A 194 -3.07 14.82 2.56
C LEU A 194 -3.11 13.57 1.67
N ILE A 195 -1.94 13.06 1.25
CA ILE A 195 -1.84 11.83 0.44
C ILE A 195 -2.28 10.62 1.28
N TYR A 196 -1.83 10.54 2.53
CA TYR A 196 -2.22 9.51 3.48
C TYR A 196 -3.75 9.44 3.64
N ASP A 197 -4.41 10.58 3.80
CA ASP A 197 -5.87 10.65 3.88
C ASP A 197 -6.56 10.24 2.58
N ALA A 198 -5.96 10.60 1.43
CA ALA A 198 -6.48 10.28 0.11
C ALA A 198 -6.24 8.81 -0.29
N ALA A 199 -5.33 8.09 0.36
CA ALA A 199 -5.00 6.70 0.06
C ALA A 199 -6.23 5.75 0.07
N LYS A 200 -7.27 6.08 0.86
CA LYS A 200 -8.55 5.35 0.87
C LYS A 200 -9.28 5.32 -0.48
N TYR A 201 -8.93 6.23 -1.40
CA TYR A 201 -9.53 6.29 -2.72
C TYR A 201 -8.81 5.44 -3.78
N ILE A 202 -7.63 4.88 -3.46
CA ILE A 202 -6.85 4.07 -4.40
C ILE A 202 -7.59 2.77 -4.73
N THR A 203 -8.19 2.12 -3.72
CA THR A 203 -8.84 0.83 -3.86
C THR A 203 -10.27 0.84 -3.32
N ASN A 204 -10.99 -0.23 -3.62
CA ASN A 204 -12.24 -0.53 -2.94
C ASN A 204 -11.96 -1.25 -1.60
N GLY A 205 -12.64 -0.85 -0.54
CA GLY A 205 -12.48 -1.50 0.76
C GLY A 205 -11.21 -1.10 1.53
N ALA A 206 -10.65 -2.04 2.29
CA ALA A 206 -9.62 -1.78 3.29
C ALA A 206 -8.17 -2.07 2.83
N ALA A 207 -7.94 -2.39 1.57
CA ALA A 207 -6.60 -2.78 1.08
C ALA A 207 -5.54 -1.69 1.30
N HIS A 208 -5.94 -0.41 1.24
CA HIS A 208 -5.08 0.74 1.56
C HIS A 208 -4.58 0.77 3.02
N ALA A 209 -5.25 0.05 3.93
CA ALA A 209 -4.93 0.11 5.36
C ALA A 209 -3.52 -0.41 5.67
N ARG A 210 -2.98 -1.37 4.88
CA ARG A 210 -1.61 -1.86 5.05
C ARG A 210 -0.58 -0.75 4.82
N ALA A 211 -0.68 -0.02 3.71
CA ALA A 211 0.22 1.09 3.40
C ALA A 211 0.20 2.18 4.49
N ARG A 212 -0.97 2.48 5.04
CA ARG A 212 -1.13 3.44 6.14
C ARG A 212 -0.48 2.94 7.43
N LYS A 213 -0.69 1.68 7.81
CA LYS A 213 -0.03 1.07 8.99
C LYS A 213 1.50 1.11 8.88
N TYR A 214 2.03 0.86 7.68
CA TYR A 214 3.47 0.94 7.46
C TYR A 214 3.99 2.36 7.61
N ALA A 215 3.31 3.35 7.05
CA ALA A 215 3.64 4.76 7.23
C ALA A 215 3.60 5.15 8.72
N ASP A 216 2.53 4.79 9.43
CA ASP A 216 2.38 5.07 10.86
C ASP A 216 3.50 4.41 11.69
N ALA A 217 3.89 3.18 11.33
CA ALA A 217 4.99 2.49 11.99
C ALA A 217 6.32 3.23 11.83
N VAL A 218 6.74 3.51 10.58
CA VAL A 218 8.03 4.15 10.30
C VAL A 218 8.11 5.57 10.86
N LEU A 219 6.97 6.28 10.90
CA LEU A 219 6.88 7.63 11.47
C LEU A 219 6.79 7.62 13.01
N GLY A 220 6.84 6.44 13.65
CA GLY A 220 6.73 6.34 15.11
C GLY A 220 5.37 6.76 15.67
N ARG A 221 4.31 6.68 14.86
CA ARG A 221 2.94 6.98 15.27
C ARG A 221 2.25 5.79 15.98
N LEU A 222 2.85 4.59 15.91
CA LEU A 222 2.37 3.40 16.59
C LEU A 222 3.08 3.21 17.94
N ASP A 223 2.31 2.99 18.99
CA ASP A 223 2.84 2.56 20.28
C ASP A 223 3.24 1.09 20.22
N LEU A 224 4.45 0.77 20.70
CA LEU A 224 5.05 -0.56 20.58
C LEU A 224 4.27 -1.62 21.35
N ASP A 225 3.92 -1.33 22.59
CA ASP A 225 3.30 -2.31 23.49
C ASP A 225 1.81 -2.50 23.17
N ALA A 226 1.09 -1.42 22.87
CA ALA A 226 -0.28 -1.51 22.37
C ALA A 226 -0.35 -2.30 21.06
N THR A 227 0.63 -2.11 20.16
CA THR A 227 0.72 -2.85 18.90
C THR A 227 0.93 -4.34 19.14
N LYS A 228 1.81 -4.75 20.06
CA LYS A 228 1.99 -6.16 20.46
C LYS A 228 0.69 -6.80 20.95
N VAL A 229 -0.03 -6.11 21.84
CA VAL A 229 -1.30 -6.62 22.38
C VAL A 229 -2.33 -6.81 21.25
N GLU A 230 -2.45 -5.87 20.34
CA GLU A 230 -3.38 -5.96 19.23
C GLU A 230 -3.02 -7.09 18.24
N ILE A 231 -1.71 -7.30 17.96
CA ILE A 231 -1.24 -8.40 17.13
C ILE A 231 -1.69 -9.74 17.72
N ILE A 232 -1.47 -9.97 19.02
CA ILE A 232 -1.86 -11.22 19.68
C ILE A 232 -3.36 -11.42 19.65
N GLN A 233 -4.14 -10.41 20.03
CA GLN A 233 -5.59 -10.49 20.13
C GLN A 233 -6.27 -10.75 18.77
N LYS A 234 -5.83 -10.06 17.72
CA LYS A 234 -6.46 -10.11 16.41
C LYS A 234 -5.72 -11.00 15.42
N ARG A 235 -4.51 -11.46 15.75
CA ARG A 235 -3.61 -12.16 14.83
C ARG A 235 -3.45 -11.40 13.50
N ASN A 236 -3.31 -10.08 13.57
CA ASN A 236 -3.28 -9.19 12.41
C ASN A 236 -1.90 -9.22 11.74
N LYS A 237 -1.82 -9.85 10.59
CA LYS A 237 -0.59 -10.03 9.80
C LYS A 237 0.02 -8.71 9.32
N ASP A 238 -0.81 -7.79 8.82
CA ASP A 238 -0.32 -6.48 8.37
C ASP A 238 0.26 -5.68 9.53
N LEU A 239 -0.33 -5.81 10.72
CA LEU A 239 0.16 -5.14 11.92
C LEU A 239 1.47 -5.77 12.43
N LEU A 240 1.65 -7.09 12.30
CA LEU A 240 2.91 -7.77 12.61
C LEU A 240 4.05 -7.26 11.71
N MET A 241 3.79 -7.11 10.42
CA MET A 241 4.77 -6.57 9.47
C MET A 241 5.06 -5.09 9.73
N ALA A 242 4.06 -4.29 10.11
CA ALA A 242 4.22 -2.89 10.51
C ALA A 242 5.01 -2.75 11.81
N TYR A 243 4.79 -3.62 12.80
CA TYR A 243 5.51 -3.66 14.06
C TYR A 243 7.04 -3.74 13.87
N ALA A 244 7.47 -4.52 12.88
CA ALA A 244 8.87 -4.65 12.51
C ALA A 244 9.49 -3.35 11.97
N LEU A 245 8.66 -2.39 11.53
CA LEU A 245 9.07 -1.12 10.94
C LEU A 245 9.11 0.05 11.93
N ILE A 246 8.55 -0.11 13.14
CA ILE A 246 8.63 0.92 14.18
C ILE A 246 10.12 1.22 14.48
N PRO A 247 10.53 2.50 14.63
CA PRO A 247 11.90 2.85 14.92
C PRO A 247 12.51 2.05 16.07
N LEU A 248 13.73 1.57 15.88
CA LEU A 248 14.43 0.77 16.89
C LEU A 248 15.08 1.68 17.94
N SER A 249 14.98 1.30 19.20
CA SER A 249 15.64 1.99 20.32
C SER A 249 17.02 1.41 20.70
N GLY A 250 17.47 0.37 20.00
CA GLY A 250 18.79 -0.27 20.20
C GLY A 250 18.76 -1.78 19.97
N GLU A 251 19.88 -2.42 20.27
CA GLU A 251 20.09 -3.87 20.07
C GLU A 251 19.16 -4.74 20.93
N ASP A 252 18.82 -4.30 22.14
CA ASP A 252 17.93 -5.07 23.03
C ASP A 252 16.49 -5.05 22.52
N ASP A 253 16.04 -3.91 21.98
CA ASP A 253 14.74 -3.79 21.35
C ASP A 253 14.69 -4.63 20.06
N LEU A 254 15.74 -4.59 19.24
CA LEU A 254 15.85 -5.44 18.05
C LEU A 254 15.74 -6.93 18.42
N HIS A 255 16.47 -7.36 19.45
CA HIS A 255 16.42 -8.74 19.94
C HIS A 255 15.04 -9.12 20.48
N ALA A 256 14.43 -8.26 21.28
CA ALA A 256 13.07 -8.48 21.79
C ALA A 256 12.02 -8.63 20.67
N ARG A 257 12.13 -7.80 19.61
CA ARG A 257 11.22 -7.90 18.44
C ARG A 257 11.47 -9.16 17.62
N TYR A 258 12.73 -9.55 17.46
CA TYR A 258 13.08 -10.82 16.81
C TYR A 258 12.42 -11.99 17.51
N LEU A 259 12.58 -12.09 18.83
CA LEU A 259 11.96 -13.14 19.65
C LEU A 259 10.43 -13.11 19.59
N TYR A 260 9.84 -11.93 19.65
CA TYR A 260 8.38 -11.77 19.56
C TYR A 260 7.80 -12.30 18.25
N ILE A 261 8.46 -12.01 17.11
CA ILE A 261 8.03 -12.51 15.79
C ILE A 261 8.17 -14.04 15.75
N HIS A 262 9.23 -14.61 16.32
CA HIS A 262 9.38 -16.05 16.42
C HIS A 262 8.34 -16.70 17.33
N GLN A 263 7.99 -16.08 18.46
CA GLN A 263 6.91 -16.53 19.33
C GLN A 263 5.57 -16.54 18.55
N PHE A 264 5.25 -15.46 17.85
CA PHE A 264 4.04 -15.41 17.00
C PHE A 264 4.01 -16.57 16.00
N LEU A 265 5.15 -16.88 15.38
CA LEU A 265 5.26 -18.00 14.43
C LEU A 265 5.08 -19.37 15.11
N GLN A 266 5.63 -19.57 16.32
CA GLN A 266 5.44 -20.80 17.07
C GLN A 266 3.97 -21.02 17.46
N GLU A 267 3.31 -19.98 17.93
CA GLU A 267 1.89 -20.02 18.29
C GLU A 267 0.97 -20.32 17.10
N SER A 268 1.38 -19.94 15.87
CA SER A 268 0.59 -20.16 14.65
C SER A 268 0.32 -21.67 14.40
N ARG A 269 1.14 -22.57 14.95
CA ARG A 269 0.98 -24.03 14.84
C ARG A 269 -0.31 -24.54 15.49
N PHE A 270 -0.87 -23.80 16.44
CA PHE A 270 -2.14 -24.16 17.09
C PHE A 270 -3.39 -23.83 16.25
N PHE A 271 -3.20 -23.17 15.12
CA PHE A 271 -4.27 -22.84 14.18
C PHE A 271 -4.24 -23.80 12.97
N GLY A 272 -5.33 -23.90 12.24
CA GLY A 272 -5.41 -24.80 11.07
C GLY A 272 -4.35 -24.52 9.99
N ALA A 273 -4.02 -25.51 9.18
CA ALA A 273 -2.89 -25.50 8.24
C ALA A 273 -2.85 -24.26 7.31
N GLN A 274 -3.98 -23.84 6.76
CA GLN A 274 -4.07 -22.68 5.88
C GLN A 274 -3.69 -21.38 6.61
N ARG A 275 -4.17 -21.20 7.83
CA ARG A 275 -3.86 -20.03 8.65
C ARG A 275 -2.38 -20.04 9.06
N SER A 276 -1.88 -21.18 9.52
CA SER A 276 -0.48 -21.35 9.89
C SER A 276 0.47 -21.02 8.73
N ALA A 277 0.19 -21.48 7.51
CA ALA A 277 0.97 -21.15 6.33
C ALA A 277 0.97 -19.64 6.03
N SER A 278 -0.21 -19.00 6.08
CA SER A 278 -0.34 -17.56 5.86
C SER A 278 0.34 -16.71 6.94
N GLU A 279 0.27 -17.12 8.22
CA GLU A 279 0.95 -16.45 9.33
C GLU A 279 2.48 -16.65 9.25
N LYS A 280 2.94 -17.81 8.77
CA LYS A 280 4.37 -18.06 8.50
C LYS A 280 4.92 -17.08 7.48
N THR A 281 4.25 -16.93 6.34
CA THR A 281 4.66 -15.96 5.30
C THR A 281 4.74 -14.53 5.87
N ALA A 282 3.76 -14.13 6.67
CA ALA A 282 3.75 -12.80 7.30
C ALA A 282 4.87 -12.62 8.33
N ALA A 283 5.18 -13.64 9.13
CA ALA A 283 6.28 -13.60 10.10
C ALA A 283 7.65 -13.56 9.41
N GLU A 284 7.85 -14.33 8.33
CA GLU A 284 9.06 -14.26 7.51
C GLU A 284 9.25 -12.89 6.86
N MET A 285 8.17 -12.26 6.40
CA MET A 285 8.22 -10.91 5.87
C MET A 285 8.46 -9.88 6.98
N ALA A 286 7.86 -10.03 8.15
CA ALA A 286 8.15 -9.17 9.30
C ALA A 286 9.63 -9.24 9.70
N LEU A 287 10.26 -10.43 9.71
CA LEU A 287 11.70 -10.56 9.94
C LEU A 287 12.53 -9.89 8.84
N THR A 288 12.09 -9.95 7.59
CA THR A 288 12.75 -9.25 6.47
C THR A 288 12.67 -7.73 6.64
N ASN A 289 11.50 -7.22 7.01
CA ASN A 289 11.29 -5.81 7.29
C ASN A 289 12.09 -5.36 8.52
N LEU A 290 12.18 -6.19 9.56
CA LEU A 290 12.99 -5.93 10.76
C LEU A 290 14.49 -5.86 10.42
N ALA A 291 14.98 -6.76 9.56
CA ALA A 291 16.35 -6.74 9.08
C ALA A 291 16.67 -5.43 8.36
N ARG A 292 15.82 -5.00 7.44
CA ARG A 292 15.96 -3.73 6.72
C ARG A 292 15.90 -2.53 7.67
N ASN A 293 14.99 -2.55 8.63
CA ASN A 293 14.86 -1.48 9.64
C ASN A 293 16.10 -1.35 10.51
N ALA A 294 16.76 -2.49 10.81
CA ALA A 294 18.00 -2.54 11.57
C ALA A 294 19.28 -2.32 10.72
N GLY A 295 19.14 -2.08 9.41
CA GLY A 295 20.27 -1.85 8.50
C GLY A 295 20.99 -3.11 8.04
N TYR A 296 20.42 -4.30 8.23
CA TYR A 296 20.96 -5.54 7.68
C TYR A 296 20.57 -5.70 6.22
N ALA A 297 21.49 -6.21 5.41
CA ALA A 297 21.26 -6.40 3.96
C ALA A 297 20.15 -7.43 3.67
N ASP A 298 19.99 -8.43 4.56
CA ASP A 298 19.00 -9.48 4.40
C ASP A 298 18.62 -10.12 5.75
N ARG A 299 17.54 -10.90 5.72
CA ARG A 299 17.03 -11.63 6.89
C ARG A 299 18.05 -12.63 7.45
N MET A 300 18.85 -13.28 6.61
CA MET A 300 19.80 -14.29 7.04
C MET A 300 20.85 -13.69 7.97
N ARG A 301 21.37 -12.51 7.63
CA ARG A 301 22.37 -11.81 8.47
C ARG A 301 21.80 -11.39 9.81
N LEU A 302 20.55 -10.91 9.84
CA LEU A 302 19.85 -10.63 11.09
C LEU A 302 19.71 -11.92 11.92
N THR A 303 19.22 -13.00 11.32
CA THR A 303 19.05 -14.29 12.00
C THR A 303 20.36 -14.77 12.59
N LEU A 304 21.43 -14.81 11.82
CA LEU A 304 22.76 -15.23 12.34
C LEU A 304 23.21 -14.39 13.54
N ARG A 305 23.01 -13.08 13.48
CA ARG A 305 23.36 -12.18 14.60
C ARG A 305 22.53 -12.49 15.85
N MET A 306 21.23 -12.66 15.70
CA MET A 306 20.32 -12.91 16.82
C MET A 306 20.53 -14.32 17.41
N GLU A 307 20.71 -15.34 16.60
CA GLU A 307 20.98 -16.70 17.05
C GLU A 307 22.34 -16.80 17.76
N THR A 308 23.37 -16.08 17.28
CA THR A 308 24.64 -15.98 17.97
C THR A 308 24.47 -15.36 19.36
N ARG A 309 23.71 -14.29 19.47
CA ARG A 309 23.40 -13.65 20.75
C ARG A 309 22.66 -14.61 21.71
N LEU A 310 21.63 -15.28 21.22
CA LEU A 310 20.87 -16.28 21.98
C LEU A 310 21.75 -17.41 22.47
N THR A 311 22.67 -17.91 21.64
CA THR A 311 23.62 -18.96 22.04
C THR A 311 24.53 -18.47 23.14
N GLN A 312 25.04 -17.23 23.06
CA GLN A 312 25.89 -16.65 24.12
C GLN A 312 25.13 -16.45 25.43
N GLU A 313 23.90 -15.91 25.38
CA GLU A 313 23.07 -15.70 26.56
C GLU A 313 22.68 -17.01 27.27
N ASN A 314 22.50 -18.07 26.48
CA ASN A 314 22.14 -19.40 27.02
C ASN A 314 23.33 -20.33 27.23
N GLN A 315 24.56 -19.87 27.02
CA GLN A 315 25.76 -20.71 27.15
C GLN A 315 25.85 -21.43 28.51
N ALA A 316 25.43 -20.76 29.59
CA ALA A 316 25.41 -21.32 30.91
C ALA A 316 24.48 -22.54 31.08
N LEU A 317 23.42 -22.64 30.23
CA LEU A 317 22.48 -23.77 30.24
C LEU A 317 23.06 -25.04 29.61
N PHE A 318 24.08 -24.91 28.78
CA PHE A 318 24.78 -26.02 28.14
C PHE A 318 25.99 -26.48 28.97
N ALA A 319 26.42 -25.69 29.96
CA ALA A 319 27.47 -26.08 30.85
C ALA A 319 26.96 -27.12 31.85
N PRO A 320 27.74 -28.19 32.15
CA PRO A 320 27.39 -29.15 33.17
C PRO A 320 27.18 -28.49 34.51
N GLN A 321 26.05 -28.76 35.16
CA GLN A 321 25.69 -28.25 36.48
C GLN A 321 25.55 -29.42 37.45
N GLU A 322 26.23 -29.34 38.57
CA GLU A 322 26.08 -30.31 39.67
C GLU A 322 24.84 -29.99 40.47
N VAL A 323 23.90 -30.91 40.50
CA VAL A 323 22.68 -30.83 41.33
C VAL A 323 22.68 -32.06 42.25
N GLN A 324 23.06 -31.88 43.49
CA GLN A 324 23.33 -32.98 44.45
C GLN A 324 24.45 -33.90 43.91
N ASP A 325 24.16 -35.18 43.66
CA ASP A 325 25.11 -36.17 43.14
C ASP A 325 24.96 -36.42 41.63
N ILE A 326 24.29 -35.51 40.90
CA ILE A 326 23.97 -35.67 39.48
C ILE A 326 24.48 -34.45 38.72
N VAL A 327 25.17 -34.70 37.60
CA VAL A 327 25.54 -33.67 36.64
C VAL A 327 24.44 -33.55 35.60
N VAL A 328 23.87 -32.36 35.44
CA VAL A 328 22.78 -32.08 34.52
C VAL A 328 23.26 -31.05 33.50
N TYR A 329 23.05 -31.32 32.19
CA TYR A 329 23.34 -30.37 31.12
C TYR A 329 22.42 -30.56 29.90
N LEU A 330 22.34 -29.55 29.05
CA LEU A 330 21.60 -29.62 27.79
C LEU A 330 22.53 -30.02 26.65
N THR A 331 22.04 -30.89 25.78
CA THR A 331 22.68 -31.18 24.48
C THR A 331 21.70 -30.95 23.35
N VAL A 332 22.22 -30.56 22.19
CA VAL A 332 21.43 -30.45 20.94
C VAL A 332 22.02 -31.44 19.94
N ASP A 333 21.18 -32.31 19.40
CA ASP A 333 21.63 -33.28 18.39
C ASP A 333 21.71 -32.63 17.00
N ASP A 334 22.24 -33.39 16.01
CA ASP A 334 22.43 -32.93 14.63
C ASP A 334 21.10 -32.54 13.91
N GLN A 335 19.99 -32.91 14.50
CA GLN A 335 18.65 -32.53 14.01
C GLN A 335 18.05 -31.32 14.75
N GLY A 336 18.82 -30.70 15.66
CA GLY A 336 18.37 -29.54 16.45
C GLY A 336 17.44 -29.91 17.62
N VAL A 337 17.34 -31.18 17.99
CA VAL A 337 16.51 -31.63 19.12
C VAL A 337 17.28 -31.47 20.40
N THR A 338 16.75 -30.69 21.34
CA THR A 338 17.35 -30.48 22.67
C THR A 338 17.02 -31.63 23.60
N LYS A 339 18.03 -32.15 24.31
CA LYS A 339 17.89 -33.18 25.30
C LYS A 339 18.54 -32.76 26.62
N ILE A 340 17.90 -33.11 27.72
CA ILE A 340 18.48 -32.99 29.05
C ILE A 340 19.25 -34.28 29.33
N VAL A 341 20.53 -34.16 29.57
CA VAL A 341 21.39 -35.28 29.96
C VAL A 341 21.63 -35.21 31.46
N CYS A 342 21.45 -36.34 32.16
CA CYS A 342 21.73 -36.50 33.57
C CYS A 342 22.74 -37.60 33.73
N GLU A 343 23.91 -37.30 34.29
CA GLU A 343 24.99 -38.22 34.56
C GLU A 343 25.21 -38.29 36.09
N LYS A 344 25.47 -39.52 36.59
CA LYS A 344 25.70 -39.74 38.00
C LYS A 344 27.16 -40.03 38.28
#